data_2e7a6e34b1c77b27148a7ebbaec5385a
#
_entry.id   2e7a6e34b1c77b27148a7ebbaec5385a
#
_cell.length_a   1.000
_cell.length_b   1.000
_cell.length_c   1.000
_cell.angle_alpha   90.00
_cell.angle_beta   90.00
_cell.angle_gamma   90.00
#
_symmetry.space_group_name_H-M   'P 1'
#
loop_
_entity.id
_entity.type
_entity.pdbx_description
1 polymer ?
#
loop_
_entity_poly.entity_id
_entity_poly.type
_entity_poly.pdbx_seq_one_letter_code
_entity_poly.pdbx_strand_id
1 'polypeptide(L)'
;MMRVTLEDADYCDVPADLMTFDDGAVVFWREGEEVGRHRQLRIRSLEVLNARSMTRRIERARKNHPNAFRQWSPEDEQTLIEMFHNSAPLEQLVDALGRQEGGIITRLRGLGLLADDQQLP
;
A
#
# COMPACT_ATOMS: atom_id res chain seq x y z
N MET A 1 14.22 3.11 -3.69
CA MET A 1 12.80 3.01 -3.29
C MET A 1 12.63 3.45 -1.85
N MET A 2 11.60 4.21 -1.58
CA MET A 2 11.26 4.68 -0.23
C MET A 2 9.89 4.18 0.17
N ARG A 3 9.76 3.70 1.40
CA ARG A 3 8.47 3.36 1.99
C ARG A 3 7.98 4.51 2.84
N VAL A 4 6.83 5.03 2.49
CA VAL A 4 6.14 6.08 3.24
C VAL A 4 5.04 5.44 4.07
N THR A 5 5.15 5.47 5.39
CA THR A 5 4.09 5.00 6.28
C THR A 5 3.28 6.21 6.74
N LEU A 6 1.97 6.15 6.52
CA LEU A 6 1.05 7.22 6.85
C LEU A 6 0.47 7.05 8.27
N GLU A 7 -0.19 8.08 8.77
CA GLU A 7 -0.73 8.11 10.14
C GLU A 7 -1.77 7.03 10.43
N ASP A 8 -2.45 6.52 9.40
CA ASP A 8 -3.45 5.46 9.50
C ASP A 8 -2.84 4.05 9.39
N ALA A 9 -1.52 3.93 9.52
CA ALA A 9 -0.72 2.72 9.36
C ALA A 9 -0.74 2.13 7.96
N ASP A 10 -1.27 2.84 6.99
CA ASP A 10 -1.14 2.51 5.58
C ASP A 10 0.24 2.88 5.08
N TYR A 11 0.68 2.30 3.96
CA TYR A 11 1.98 2.62 3.42
C TYR A 11 1.93 2.72 1.89
N CYS A 12 2.90 3.45 1.35
CA CYS A 12 3.10 3.62 -0.07
C CYS A 12 4.58 3.46 -0.38
N ASP A 13 4.93 2.61 -1.34
CA ASP A 13 6.31 2.46 -1.77
C ASP A 13 6.53 3.34 -3.00
N VAL A 14 7.46 4.27 -2.89
CA VAL A 14 7.73 5.30 -3.90
C VAL A 14 9.11 5.07 -4.50
N PRO A 15 9.24 4.96 -5.83
CA PRO A 15 10.53 4.73 -6.48
C PRO A 15 11.35 6.02 -6.58
N ALA A 16 11.61 6.68 -5.45
CA ALA A 16 12.30 7.97 -5.40
C ALA A 16 13.77 7.83 -5.05
N ASP A 17 14.58 8.71 -5.62
CA ASP A 17 15.99 8.90 -5.26
C ASP A 17 16.25 10.24 -4.57
N LEU A 18 15.26 11.13 -4.55
CA LEU A 18 15.34 12.45 -3.92
C LEU A 18 14.00 12.79 -3.27
N MET A 19 14.07 13.46 -2.14
CA MET A 19 12.91 13.95 -1.40
C MET A 19 13.11 15.42 -1.08
N THR A 20 12.10 16.24 -1.35
CA THR A 20 12.12 17.67 -1.05
C THR A 20 10.88 18.07 -0.26
N PHE A 21 10.96 19.21 0.42
CA PHE A 21 9.86 19.80 1.16
C PHE A 21 9.33 21.02 0.42
N ASP A 22 8.03 21.06 0.21
CA ASP A 22 7.38 22.15 -0.51
C ASP A 22 6.03 22.47 0.13
N ASP A 23 5.96 23.62 0.81
CA ASP A 23 4.73 24.18 1.41
C ASP A 23 3.93 23.14 2.21
N GLY A 24 4.59 22.48 3.15
CA GLY A 24 3.97 21.49 4.03
C GLY A 24 3.76 20.11 3.40
N ALA A 25 4.24 19.90 2.19
CA ALA A 25 4.24 18.62 1.52
C ALA A 25 5.66 18.07 1.39
N VAL A 26 5.76 16.75 1.37
CA VAL A 26 6.99 16.04 1.00
C VAL A 26 6.80 15.55 -0.43
N VAL A 27 7.72 15.94 -1.30
CA VAL A 27 7.70 15.62 -2.73
C VAL A 27 8.80 14.62 -3.02
N PHE A 28 8.46 13.53 -3.69
CA PHE A 28 9.38 12.47 -4.04
C PHE A 28 9.70 12.56 -5.53
N TRP A 29 11.00 12.46 -5.85
CA TRP A 29 11.52 12.65 -7.20
C TRP A 29 12.35 11.46 -7.63
N ARG A 30 12.27 11.13 -8.90
CA ARG A 30 13.15 10.18 -9.56
C ARG A 30 13.61 10.78 -10.89
N GLU A 31 14.94 10.89 -11.04
CA GLU A 31 15.53 11.40 -12.28
C GLU A 31 14.91 12.74 -12.72
N GLY A 32 14.62 13.61 -11.75
CA GLY A 32 14.06 14.93 -12.01
C GLY A 32 12.55 14.99 -12.21
N GLU A 33 11.87 13.85 -12.13
CA GLU A 33 10.40 13.80 -12.26
C GLU A 33 9.74 13.52 -10.91
N GLU A 34 8.62 14.18 -10.65
CA GLU A 34 7.83 13.94 -9.44
C GLU A 34 7.13 12.58 -9.55
N VAL A 35 7.38 11.71 -8.57
CA VAL A 35 6.80 10.36 -8.52
C VAL A 35 5.85 10.16 -7.35
N GLY A 36 5.75 11.12 -6.45
CA GLY A 36 4.80 11.07 -5.33
C GLY A 36 4.80 12.36 -4.53
N ARG A 37 3.72 12.60 -3.81
CA ARG A 37 3.56 13.77 -2.95
C ARG A 37 2.61 13.41 -1.82
N HIS A 38 3.03 13.72 -0.58
CA HIS A 38 2.22 13.52 0.61
C HIS A 38 2.32 14.72 1.53
N ARG A 39 1.24 15.04 2.24
CA ARG A 39 1.29 16.07 3.27
C ARG A 39 2.22 15.60 4.39
N GLN A 40 3.13 16.48 4.82
CA GLN A 40 4.11 16.16 5.86
C GLN A 40 3.44 15.66 7.14
N LEU A 41 2.33 16.26 7.54
CA LEU A 41 1.60 15.89 8.76
C LEU A 41 0.99 14.49 8.70
N ARG A 42 0.79 13.92 7.51
CA ARG A 42 0.26 12.56 7.33
C ARG A 42 1.35 11.50 7.35
N ILE A 43 2.60 11.89 7.21
CA ILE A 43 3.71 10.94 7.16
C ILE A 43 4.11 10.58 8.59
N ARG A 44 4.06 9.29 8.90
CA ARG A 44 4.50 8.76 10.18
C ARG A 44 5.97 8.36 10.15
N SER A 45 6.41 7.74 9.06
CA SER A 45 7.80 7.33 8.89
C SER A 45 8.18 7.22 7.42
N LEU A 46 9.48 7.35 7.17
CA LEU A 46 10.10 7.16 5.87
C LEU A 46 11.21 6.13 6.02
N GLU A 47 11.25 5.18 5.12
CA GLU A 47 12.26 4.13 5.12
C GLU A 47 12.86 3.99 3.73
N VAL A 48 14.19 4.05 3.64
CA VAL A 48 14.90 3.80 2.38
C VAL A 48 15.06 2.30 2.23
N LEU A 49 14.52 1.75 1.14
CA LEU A 49 14.58 0.34 0.83
C LEU A 49 15.57 0.10 -0.30
N ASN A 50 16.54 -0.78 -0.08
CA ASN A 50 17.41 -1.25 -1.15
C ASN A 50 16.84 -2.55 -1.74
N ALA A 51 17.39 -2.96 -2.90
CA ALA A 51 16.89 -4.14 -3.62
C ALA A 51 16.94 -5.41 -2.76
N ARG A 52 17.99 -5.57 -1.94
CA ARG A 52 18.15 -6.74 -1.08
C ARG A 52 17.10 -6.77 0.03
N SER A 53 16.84 -5.63 0.65
CA SER A 53 15.79 -5.52 1.68
C SER A 53 14.41 -5.82 1.11
N MET A 54 14.13 -5.31 -0.08
CA MET A 54 12.87 -5.55 -0.78
C MET A 54 12.69 -7.03 -1.10
N THR A 55 13.71 -7.69 -1.63
CA THR A 55 13.65 -9.12 -1.94
C THR A 55 13.32 -9.94 -0.69
N ARG A 56 13.99 -9.68 0.42
CA ARG A 56 13.74 -10.38 1.68
C ARG A 56 12.31 -10.16 2.18
N ARG A 57 11.81 -8.93 2.11
CA ARG A 57 10.44 -8.60 2.53
C ARG A 57 9.41 -9.33 1.68
N ILE A 58 9.62 -9.33 0.37
CA ILE A 58 8.73 -10.01 -0.58
C ILE A 58 8.71 -11.52 -0.29
N GLU A 59 9.86 -12.13 -0.16
CA GLU A 59 9.97 -13.57 0.14
C GLU A 59 9.28 -13.93 1.45
N ARG A 60 9.51 -13.13 2.49
CA ARG A 60 8.92 -13.35 3.81
C ARG A 60 7.39 -13.24 3.76
N ALA A 61 6.88 -12.20 3.10
CA ALA A 61 5.45 -11.97 2.99
C ALA A 61 4.76 -13.08 2.19
N ARG A 62 5.38 -13.54 1.11
CA ARG A 62 4.80 -14.56 0.22
C ARG A 62 4.75 -15.96 0.81
N LYS A 63 5.40 -16.21 1.93
CA LYS A 63 5.25 -17.48 2.64
C LYS A 63 3.81 -17.73 3.10
N ASN A 64 3.16 -16.68 3.59
CA ASN A 64 1.78 -16.75 4.10
C ASN A 64 0.77 -16.05 3.17
N HIS A 65 1.25 -15.18 2.28
CA HIS A 65 0.43 -14.36 1.39
C HIS A 65 1.00 -14.45 -0.03
N PRO A 66 0.65 -15.49 -0.80
CA PRO A 66 1.29 -15.77 -2.09
C PRO A 66 1.25 -14.61 -3.09
N ASN A 67 0.25 -13.75 -3.02
CA ASN A 67 0.08 -12.62 -3.92
C ASN A 67 0.58 -11.29 -3.34
N ALA A 68 1.27 -11.30 -2.17
CA ALA A 68 1.83 -10.09 -1.58
C ALA A 68 2.78 -9.40 -2.56
N PHE A 69 2.65 -8.08 -2.67
CA PHE A 69 3.43 -7.20 -3.56
C PHE A 69 3.24 -7.49 -5.06
N ARG A 70 2.31 -8.35 -5.44
CA ARG A 70 1.98 -8.54 -6.85
C ARG A 70 1.02 -7.45 -7.31
N GLN A 71 1.12 -7.10 -8.58
CA GLN A 71 0.18 -6.17 -9.19
C GLN A 71 -1.25 -6.75 -9.10
N TRP A 72 -2.22 -5.88 -8.79
CA TRP A 72 -3.62 -6.29 -8.80
C TRP A 72 -4.11 -6.51 -10.23
N SER A 73 -4.67 -7.69 -10.49
CA SER A 73 -5.32 -7.98 -11.76
C SER A 73 -6.78 -7.52 -11.73
N PRO A 74 -7.41 -7.30 -12.90
CA PRO A 74 -8.84 -7.02 -12.96
C PRO A 74 -9.70 -8.09 -12.27
N GLU A 75 -9.31 -9.36 -12.38
CA GLU A 75 -10.00 -10.48 -11.74
C GLU A 75 -9.90 -10.42 -10.22
N ASP A 76 -8.72 -10.10 -9.69
CA ASP A 76 -8.52 -9.92 -8.25
C ASP A 76 -9.33 -8.76 -7.71
N GLU A 77 -9.37 -7.64 -8.44
CA GLU A 77 -10.17 -6.49 -8.05
C GLU A 77 -11.67 -6.83 -8.05
N GLN A 78 -12.13 -7.55 -9.05
CA GLN A 78 -13.53 -7.97 -9.13
C GLN A 78 -13.89 -8.86 -7.94
N THR A 79 -13.04 -9.82 -7.62
CA THR A 79 -13.24 -10.70 -6.46
C THR A 79 -13.31 -9.90 -5.17
N LEU A 80 -12.40 -8.94 -5.00
CA LEU A 80 -12.38 -8.06 -3.82
C LEU A 80 -13.67 -7.26 -3.70
N ILE A 81 -14.13 -6.66 -4.80
CA ILE A 81 -15.34 -5.85 -4.83
C ILE A 81 -16.57 -6.69 -4.47
N GLU A 82 -16.70 -7.88 -5.07
CA GLU A 82 -17.83 -8.78 -4.81
C GLU A 82 -17.85 -9.24 -3.36
N MET A 83 -16.73 -9.67 -2.82
CA MET A 83 -16.63 -10.11 -1.43
C MET A 83 -16.90 -8.96 -0.45
N PHE A 84 -16.41 -7.76 -0.77
CA PHE A 84 -16.67 -6.59 0.05
C PHE A 84 -18.17 -6.24 0.08
N HIS A 85 -18.85 -6.27 -1.06
CA HIS A 85 -20.29 -6.01 -1.14
C HIS A 85 -21.12 -7.09 -0.42
N ASN A 86 -20.58 -8.30 -0.29
CA ASN A 86 -21.21 -9.38 0.47
C ASN A 86 -20.82 -9.38 1.95
N SER A 87 -20.20 -8.28 2.41
CA SER A 87 -19.82 -8.07 3.81
C SER A 87 -18.83 -9.11 4.35
N ALA A 88 -17.98 -9.66 3.49
CA ALA A 88 -16.94 -10.61 3.93
C ALA A 88 -15.97 -9.90 4.89
N PRO A 89 -15.60 -10.55 6.01
CA PRO A 89 -14.63 -9.98 6.94
C PRO A 89 -13.22 -9.95 6.34
N LEU A 90 -12.36 -9.09 6.88
CA LEU A 90 -11.01 -8.91 6.39
C LEU A 90 -10.23 -10.23 6.29
N GLU A 91 -10.36 -11.10 7.27
CA GLU A 91 -9.69 -12.40 7.28
C GLU A 91 -10.03 -13.25 6.05
N GLN A 92 -11.30 -13.25 5.63
CA GLN A 92 -11.71 -13.97 4.43
C GLN A 92 -11.16 -13.34 3.15
N LEU A 93 -11.06 -12.01 3.11
CA LEU A 93 -10.47 -11.30 1.98
C LEU A 93 -8.98 -11.65 1.85
N VAL A 94 -8.27 -11.67 2.97
CA VAL A 94 -6.85 -12.05 3.01
C VAL A 94 -6.65 -13.46 2.49
N ASP A 95 -7.44 -14.42 2.96
CA ASP A 95 -7.31 -15.82 2.56
C ASP A 95 -7.67 -16.04 1.09
N ALA A 96 -8.75 -15.44 0.62
CA ALA A 96 -9.23 -15.63 -0.75
C ALA A 96 -8.28 -15.00 -1.78
N LEU A 97 -7.69 -13.85 -1.46
CA LEU A 97 -6.85 -13.10 -2.39
C LEU A 97 -5.36 -13.39 -2.24
N GLY A 98 -4.97 -14.07 -1.15
CA GLY A 98 -3.56 -14.37 -0.89
C GLY A 98 -2.72 -13.12 -0.67
N ARG A 99 -3.29 -12.08 -0.05
CA ARG A 99 -2.64 -10.80 0.18
C ARG A 99 -2.68 -10.42 1.65
N GLN A 100 -1.74 -9.56 2.07
CA GLN A 100 -1.69 -9.04 3.43
C GLN A 100 -2.86 -8.08 3.69
N GLU A 101 -3.22 -7.93 4.98
CA GLU A 101 -4.30 -7.02 5.40
C GLU A 101 -4.11 -5.60 4.88
N GLY A 102 -2.90 -5.06 5.02
CA GLY A 102 -2.58 -3.71 4.55
C GLY A 102 -2.81 -3.54 3.06
N GLY A 103 -2.45 -4.53 2.26
CA GLY A 103 -2.68 -4.50 0.83
C GLY A 103 -4.16 -4.49 0.45
N ILE A 104 -4.97 -5.26 1.17
CA ILE A 104 -6.43 -5.29 0.98
C ILE A 104 -7.04 -3.93 1.33
N ILE A 105 -6.72 -3.38 2.49
CA ILE A 105 -7.26 -2.11 2.97
C ILE A 105 -6.87 -0.97 2.03
N THR A 106 -5.60 -0.91 1.65
CA THR A 106 -5.09 0.11 0.71
C THR A 106 -5.84 0.05 -0.61
N ARG A 107 -6.09 -1.15 -1.12
CA ARG A 107 -6.79 -1.31 -2.38
C ARG A 107 -8.26 -0.89 -2.29
N LEU A 108 -8.94 -1.25 -1.21
CA LEU A 108 -10.33 -0.83 -0.98
C LEU A 108 -10.45 0.70 -0.90
N ARG A 109 -9.50 1.35 -0.23
CA ARG A 109 -9.46 2.81 -0.16
C ARG A 109 -9.18 3.41 -1.53
N GLY A 110 -8.26 2.85 -2.28
CA GLY A 110 -7.94 3.29 -3.63
C GLY A 110 -9.11 3.15 -4.61
N LEU A 111 -9.97 2.16 -4.41
CA LEU A 111 -11.18 1.96 -5.20
C LEU A 111 -12.37 2.82 -4.71
N GLY A 112 -12.19 3.56 -3.62
CA GLY A 112 -13.25 4.40 -3.04
C GLY A 112 -14.32 3.63 -2.28
N LEU A 113 -14.08 2.35 -1.96
CA LEU A 113 -15.03 1.50 -1.25
C LEU A 113 -14.91 1.61 0.27
N LEU A 114 -13.77 2.07 0.75
CA LEU A 114 -13.49 2.23 2.17
C LEU A 114 -12.96 3.62 2.42
N ALA A 115 -13.52 4.34 3.40
CA ALA A 115 -13.05 5.67 3.76
C ALA A 115 -11.73 5.57 4.54
N ASP A 116 -10.91 6.64 4.52
CA ASP A 116 -9.60 6.66 5.17
C ASP A 116 -9.67 6.39 6.68
N ASP A 117 -10.77 6.78 7.32
CA ASP A 117 -11.00 6.60 8.75
C ASP A 117 -11.83 5.35 9.08
N GLN A 118 -12.28 4.61 8.08
CA GLN A 118 -13.11 3.43 8.23
C GLN A 118 -12.26 2.18 8.39
N GLN A 119 -12.69 1.27 9.27
CA GLN A 119 -12.03 -0.01 9.49
C GLN A 119 -12.97 -1.16 9.11
N LEU A 120 -12.37 -2.25 8.68
CA LEU A 120 -13.11 -3.49 8.40
C LEU A 120 -13.30 -4.30 9.69
N PRO A 121 -14.40 -5.00 9.82
CA PRO A 121 -14.62 -5.93 10.93
C PRO A 121 -13.66 -7.12 10.90
#